data_89abb76e5c1854f298da8ead0f7a005e
#
_entry.id   89abb76e5c1854f298da8ead0f7a005e
#
_cell.length_a   1.000
_cell.length_b   1.000
_cell.length_c   1.000
_cell.angle_alpha   90.00
_cell.angle_beta   90.00
_cell.angle_gamma   90.00
#
_symmetry.space_group_name_H-M   'P 1'
#
loop_
_entity.id
_entity.type
_entity.pdbx_description
1 polymer ?
#
loop_
_entity_poly.entity_id
_entity_poly.type
_entity_poly.pdbx_seq_one_letter_code
_entity_poly.pdbx_strand_id
1 'polypeptide(L)'
;MAFTPYHNITGSTGVTVELIKPEDNIQGIKSIMLTNIHATATATISLFLQDDPPSGTATSTFKILNTVAVPADSSLLLDDAPLLSFNGLTYGLYITVGASDTVDVLISR
;
A
#
# COMPACT_ATOMS: atom_id res chain seq x y z
N MET A 1 -2.57 -16.90 10.58
CA MET A 1 -2.33 -15.44 10.58
C MET A 1 -3.39 -14.75 9.75
N ALA A 2 -4.05 -13.77 10.32
CA ALA A 2 -5.11 -13.05 9.59
C ALA A 2 -4.51 -12.15 8.53
N PHE A 3 -5.09 -12.18 7.35
CA PHE A 3 -4.70 -11.32 6.23
C PHE A 3 -5.95 -10.63 5.70
N THR A 4 -5.94 -9.32 5.67
CA THR A 4 -7.06 -8.53 5.15
C THR A 4 -6.73 -8.08 3.72
N PRO A 5 -7.38 -8.67 2.71
CA PRO A 5 -7.06 -8.34 1.32
C PRO A 5 -7.72 -7.07 0.80
N TYR A 6 -8.69 -6.53 1.52
CA TYR A 6 -9.47 -5.38 1.06
C TYR A 6 -9.39 -4.24 2.05
N HIS A 7 -9.09 -3.03 1.56
CA HIS A 7 -9.01 -1.84 2.39
C HIS A 7 -9.78 -0.70 1.72
N ASN A 8 -10.48 0.07 2.52
CA ASN A 8 -11.08 1.34 2.10
C ASN A 8 -10.40 2.43 2.90
N ILE A 9 -9.67 3.30 2.22
CA ILE A 9 -8.80 4.27 2.87
C ILE A 9 -9.29 5.67 2.55
N THR A 10 -9.61 6.43 3.60
CA THR A 10 -9.86 7.87 3.48
C THR A 10 -8.62 8.57 4.00
N GLY A 11 -7.94 9.29 3.11
CA GLY A 11 -6.72 9.99 3.45
C GLY A 11 -7.00 11.14 4.40
N SER A 12 -6.22 11.19 5.46
CA SER A 12 -6.20 12.30 6.39
C SER A 12 -4.76 12.78 6.42
N THR A 13 -4.51 13.99 6.10
CA THR A 13 -3.21 14.66 5.90
C THR A 13 -1.98 13.78 6.20
N GLY A 14 -1.48 13.09 5.18
CA GLY A 14 -0.24 12.33 5.29
C GLY A 14 -0.29 11.08 6.17
N VAL A 15 -1.46 10.55 6.47
CA VAL A 15 -1.57 9.35 7.29
C VAL A 15 -1.10 8.13 6.52
N THR A 16 -0.22 7.36 7.15
CA THR A 16 0.23 6.07 6.63
C THR A 16 -0.64 4.96 7.19
N VAL A 17 -1.13 4.10 6.32
CA VAL A 17 -1.96 2.94 6.69
C VAL A 17 -1.15 1.67 6.45
N GLU A 18 -1.14 0.79 7.44
CA GLU A 18 -0.50 -0.52 7.34
C GLU A 18 -1.44 -1.49 6.63
N LEU A 19 -1.04 -1.95 5.44
CA LEU A 19 -1.81 -2.93 4.67
C LEU A 19 -1.43 -4.36 5.06
N ILE A 20 -0.15 -4.61 5.24
CA ILE A 20 0.39 -5.90 5.67
C ILE A 20 1.42 -5.61 6.74
N LYS A 21 1.24 -6.21 7.91
CA LYS A 21 2.16 -6.02 9.02
C LYS A 21 3.47 -6.77 8.78
N PRO A 22 4.63 -6.17 9.09
CA PRO A 22 5.88 -6.93 9.12
C PRO A 22 5.74 -8.14 10.06
N GLU A 23 6.42 -9.23 9.74
CA GLU A 23 6.39 -10.48 10.51
C GLU A 23 5.13 -11.33 10.28
N ASP A 24 4.08 -10.82 9.68
CA ASP A 24 2.91 -11.64 9.32
C ASP A 24 3.24 -12.65 8.23
N ASN A 25 4.38 -12.49 7.57
CA ASN A 25 4.86 -13.42 6.56
C ASN A 25 3.87 -13.66 5.42
N ILE A 26 3.23 -12.59 4.98
CA ILE A 26 2.33 -12.65 3.84
C ILE A 26 3.17 -12.59 2.57
N GLN A 27 3.12 -13.65 1.78
CA GLN A 27 3.92 -13.80 0.56
C GLN A 27 3.04 -14.25 -0.60
N GLY A 28 3.60 -14.23 -1.80
CA GLY A 28 2.91 -14.69 -2.98
C GLY A 28 1.84 -13.73 -3.48
N ILE A 29 2.00 -12.44 -3.23
CA ILE A 29 1.09 -11.43 -3.75
C ILE A 29 1.22 -11.40 -5.28
N LYS A 30 0.10 -11.55 -5.98
CA LYS A 30 0.07 -11.55 -7.43
C LYS A 30 -0.30 -10.19 -8.00
N SER A 31 -1.18 -9.48 -7.35
CA SER A 31 -1.61 -8.16 -7.82
C SER A 31 -2.14 -7.31 -6.68
N ILE A 32 -2.04 -5.99 -6.88
CA ILE A 32 -2.64 -4.99 -6.01
C ILE A 32 -3.38 -4.02 -6.91
N MET A 33 -4.67 -3.81 -6.65
CA MET A 33 -5.46 -2.82 -7.38
C MET A 33 -5.79 -1.65 -6.46
N LEU A 34 -5.50 -0.46 -6.93
CA LEU A 34 -5.75 0.80 -6.23
C LEU A 34 -6.79 1.57 -7.01
N THR A 35 -7.96 1.79 -6.43
CA THR A 35 -9.06 2.48 -7.10
C THR A 35 -9.35 3.79 -6.41
N ASN A 36 -9.25 4.89 -7.15
CA ASN A 36 -9.70 6.19 -6.67
C ASN A 36 -11.21 6.27 -6.85
N ILE A 37 -11.96 6.21 -5.75
CA ILE A 37 -13.41 6.22 -5.78
C ILE A 37 -14.01 7.61 -5.68
N HIS A 38 -13.20 8.66 -5.69
CA HIS A 38 -13.70 10.02 -5.72
C HIS A 38 -14.16 10.37 -7.13
N ALA A 39 -15.32 10.99 -7.24
CA ALA A 39 -15.93 11.26 -8.55
C ALA A 39 -15.20 12.35 -9.35
N THR A 40 -14.49 13.26 -8.71
CA THR A 40 -13.94 14.45 -9.37
C THR A 40 -12.48 14.75 -9.05
N ALA A 41 -11.93 14.23 -7.95
CA ALA A 41 -10.58 14.59 -7.52
C ALA A 41 -9.56 13.49 -7.81
N THR A 42 -8.37 13.88 -8.25
CA THR A 42 -7.22 12.97 -8.40
C THR A 42 -6.68 12.59 -7.03
N ALA A 43 -6.37 11.31 -6.84
CA ALA A 43 -5.72 10.83 -5.63
C ALA A 43 -4.21 10.72 -5.84
N THR A 44 -3.44 11.08 -4.83
CA THR A 44 -1.99 10.91 -4.82
C THR A 44 -1.64 9.77 -3.88
N ILE A 45 -0.93 8.76 -4.38
CA ILE A 45 -0.69 7.52 -3.67
C ILE A 45 0.81 7.24 -3.61
N SER A 46 1.28 6.84 -2.42
CA SER A 46 2.59 6.23 -2.24
C SER A 46 2.42 4.86 -1.61
N LEU A 47 2.96 3.84 -2.24
CA LEU A 47 2.92 2.45 -1.77
C LEU A 47 4.35 2.01 -1.53
N PHE A 48 4.62 1.47 -0.34
CA PHE A 48 6.01 1.17 0.02
C PHE A 48 6.11 0.01 0.99
N LEU A 49 7.31 -0.57 1.02
CA LEU A 49 7.70 -1.58 1.99
C LEU A 49 8.47 -0.90 3.12
N GLN A 50 8.23 -1.37 4.33
CA GLN A 50 8.92 -0.84 5.51
C GLN A 50 9.16 -1.97 6.48
N ASP A 51 10.33 -2.00 7.10
CA ASP A 51 10.62 -2.95 8.16
C ASP A 51 10.19 -2.40 9.52
N ASP A 52 10.28 -3.25 10.54
CA ASP A 52 10.00 -2.89 11.92
C ASP A 52 11.23 -3.26 12.76
N PRO A 53 12.33 -2.50 12.66
CA PRO A 53 13.57 -2.87 13.33
C PRO A 53 13.47 -2.65 14.85
N PRO A 54 14.40 -3.25 15.61
CA PRO A 54 14.48 -3.00 17.04
C PRO A 54 14.63 -1.51 17.36
N SER A 55 14.15 -1.14 18.53
CA SER A 55 14.24 0.24 19.02
C SER A 55 15.68 0.76 18.92
N GLY A 56 15.84 1.97 18.40
CA GLY A 56 17.14 2.61 18.20
C GLY A 56 17.77 2.36 16.85
N THR A 57 17.16 1.50 16.01
CA THR A 57 17.60 1.25 14.63
C THR A 57 16.69 1.99 13.66
N ALA A 58 17.28 2.62 12.64
CA ALA A 58 16.51 3.35 11.65
C ALA A 58 15.64 2.42 10.82
N THR A 59 14.41 2.84 10.55
CA THR A 59 13.48 2.12 9.68
C THR A 59 13.95 2.24 8.24
N SER A 60 13.95 1.11 7.52
CA SER A 60 14.23 1.09 6.09
C SER A 60 12.92 1.13 5.31
N THR A 61 12.88 1.97 4.29
CA THR A 61 11.69 2.16 3.45
C THR A 61 12.05 2.00 1.97
N PHE A 62 11.26 1.20 1.27
CA PHE A 62 11.45 0.98 -0.17
C PHE A 62 10.15 1.28 -0.89
N LYS A 63 10.16 2.27 -1.78
CA LYS A 63 8.97 2.71 -2.50
C LYS A 63 8.69 1.81 -3.69
N ILE A 64 7.46 1.30 -3.77
CA ILE A 64 6.92 0.65 -4.97
C ILE A 64 6.32 1.74 -5.86
N LEU A 65 5.49 2.61 -5.26
CA LEU A 65 4.97 3.81 -5.90
C LEU A 65 5.33 5.01 -5.05
N ASN A 66 5.75 6.09 -5.68
CA ASN A 66 6.09 7.33 -4.97
C ASN A 66 5.30 8.48 -5.55
N THR A 67 4.31 8.96 -4.82
CA THR A 67 3.46 10.10 -5.20
C THR A 67 2.85 9.95 -6.61
N VAL A 68 2.27 8.81 -6.89
CA VAL A 68 1.62 8.54 -8.17
C VAL A 68 0.21 9.10 -8.15
N ALA A 69 -0.16 9.83 -9.20
CA ALA A 69 -1.50 10.38 -9.35
C ALA A 69 -2.42 9.35 -10.01
N VAL A 70 -3.54 9.06 -9.36
CA VAL A 70 -4.60 8.22 -9.92
C VAL A 70 -5.79 9.11 -10.21
N PRO A 71 -6.20 9.25 -11.49
CA PRO A 71 -7.33 10.10 -11.83
C PRO A 71 -8.62 9.69 -11.13
N ALA A 72 -9.56 10.63 -11.03
CA ALA A 72 -10.87 10.35 -10.45
C ALA A 72 -11.55 9.18 -11.16
N ASP A 73 -12.28 8.36 -10.41
CA ASP A 73 -13.01 7.19 -10.92
C ASP A 73 -12.14 6.21 -11.73
N SER A 74 -10.84 6.14 -11.44
CA SER A 74 -9.90 5.28 -12.16
C SER A 74 -9.20 4.32 -11.22
N SER A 75 -8.68 3.24 -11.79
CA SER A 75 -7.93 2.22 -11.05
C SER A 75 -6.52 2.11 -11.59
N LEU A 76 -5.58 1.80 -10.70
CA LEU A 76 -4.21 1.43 -11.04
C LEU A 76 -4.00 -0.01 -10.62
N LEU A 77 -3.66 -0.87 -11.57
CA LEU A 77 -3.40 -2.28 -11.31
C LEU A 77 -1.90 -2.55 -11.32
N LEU A 78 -1.41 -3.08 -10.20
CA LEU A 78 -0.04 -3.58 -10.09
C LEU A 78 -0.11 -5.11 -10.14
N ASP A 79 0.30 -5.70 -11.26
CA ASP A 79 0.21 -7.13 -11.47
C ASP A 79 1.56 -7.79 -11.79
N ASP A 80 2.64 -7.10 -11.49
CA ASP A 80 3.98 -7.64 -11.65
C ASP A 80 4.35 -8.47 -10.42
N ALA A 81 4.01 -9.75 -10.43
CA ALA A 81 4.24 -10.64 -9.29
C ALA A 81 5.70 -10.65 -8.81
N PRO A 82 6.73 -10.65 -9.67
CA PRO A 82 8.11 -10.55 -9.19
C PRO A 82 8.41 -9.30 -8.37
N LEU A 83 7.83 -8.14 -8.71
CA LEU A 83 8.01 -6.92 -7.94
C LEU A 83 7.25 -6.94 -6.62
N LEU A 84 6.15 -7.70 -6.55
CA LEU A 84 5.32 -7.79 -5.36
C LEU A 84 5.77 -8.93 -4.43
N SER A 85 6.83 -9.63 -4.79
CA SER A 85 7.36 -10.77 -4.05
C SER A 85 8.43 -10.28 -3.08
N PHE A 86 8.01 -9.70 -1.97
CA PHE A 86 8.93 -9.18 -0.97
C PHE A 86 9.04 -10.14 0.23
N ASN A 87 10.06 -9.92 1.06
CA ASN A 87 10.28 -10.74 2.25
C ASN A 87 9.29 -10.36 3.36
N GLY A 88 8.20 -11.10 3.47
CA GLY A 88 7.13 -10.85 4.42
C GLY A 88 7.51 -11.10 5.88
N LEU A 89 8.64 -11.74 6.14
CA LEU A 89 9.14 -11.88 7.52
C LEU A 89 9.76 -10.60 8.04
N THR A 90 10.36 -9.80 7.16
CA THR A 90 11.07 -8.58 7.55
C THR A 90 10.27 -7.33 7.24
N TYR A 91 9.56 -7.31 6.10
CA TYR A 91 8.91 -6.13 5.59
C TYR A 91 7.40 -6.25 5.59
N GLY A 92 6.73 -5.15 5.88
CA GLY A 92 5.30 -5.00 5.67
C GLY A 92 5.01 -4.08 4.49
N LEU A 93 3.76 -4.00 4.12
CA LEU A 93 3.28 -3.15 3.03
C LEU A 93 2.47 -2.01 3.61
N TYR A 94 2.80 -0.80 3.21
CA TYR A 94 2.19 0.42 3.71
C TYR A 94 1.76 1.32 2.56
N ILE A 95 0.75 2.13 2.83
CA ILE A 95 0.25 3.11 1.85
C ILE A 95 0.05 4.46 2.52
N THR A 96 0.39 5.52 1.80
CA THR A 96 0.05 6.89 2.16
C THR A 96 -0.82 7.47 1.05
N VAL A 97 -1.99 7.97 1.42
CA VAL A 97 -2.95 8.58 0.51
C VAL A 97 -3.04 10.06 0.84
N GLY A 98 -3.12 10.90 -0.18
CA GLY A 98 -3.20 12.34 0.01
C GLY A 98 -4.41 12.76 0.83
N ALA A 99 -4.34 13.95 1.44
CA ALA A 99 -5.41 14.48 2.27
C ALA A 99 -6.73 14.55 1.49
N SER A 100 -7.81 14.08 2.10
CA SER A 100 -9.16 14.05 1.52
C SER A 100 -9.34 13.11 0.34
N ASP A 101 -8.31 12.34 -0.03
CA ASP A 101 -8.44 11.32 -1.07
C ASP A 101 -9.11 10.07 -0.52
N THR A 102 -9.83 9.35 -1.37
CA THR A 102 -10.51 8.11 -0.98
C THR A 102 -10.12 7.00 -1.96
N VAL A 103 -9.50 5.96 -1.44
CA VAL A 103 -8.91 4.90 -2.27
C VAL A 103 -9.32 3.53 -1.73
N ASP A 104 -9.80 2.66 -2.61
CA ASP A 104 -9.99 1.25 -2.30
C ASP A 104 -8.75 0.47 -2.74
N VAL A 105 -8.30 -0.43 -1.88
CA VAL A 105 -7.14 -1.28 -2.14
C VAL A 105 -7.59 -2.73 -2.10
N LEU A 106 -7.31 -3.47 -3.18
CA LEU A 106 -7.58 -4.90 -3.29
C LEU A 106 -6.28 -5.63 -3.54
N ILE A 107 -5.96 -6.59 -2.68
CA ILE A 107 -4.73 -7.37 -2.75
C ILE A 107 -5.09 -8.81 -3.08
N SER A 108 -4.50 -9.35 -4.15
CA SER A 108 -4.69 -10.75 -4.57
C SER A 108 -3.42 -11.54 -4.35
N ARG A 109 -3.59 -12.72 -3.82
CA ARG A 109 -2.51 -13.70 -3.62
C ARG A 109 -2.64 -14.86 -4.58
#